data_a951c64a0839245db00bd76a0da396c6
#
_entry.id   a951c64a0839245db00bd76a0da396c6
#
_cell.length_a   1.000
_cell.length_b   1.000
_cell.length_c   1.000
_cell.angle_alpha   90.00
_cell.angle_beta   90.00
_cell.angle_gamma   90.00
#
_symmetry.space_group_name_H-M   'P 1'
#
loop_
_entity.id
_entity.type
_entity.pdbx_description
1 polymer ?
#
loop_
_entity_poly.entity_id
_entity_poly.type
_entity_poly.pdbx_seq_one_letter_code
_entity_poly.pdbx_strand_id
1 'polypeptide(L)'
;MTLRLVLADDSILVREGVARLLVDAGFEVVAQVGEADGLLRATRDHHPDVAIVDIRMPPTHTDEGLRAAEAIRAEHGTAVGILVLSQHVEPSFALRLVSDGAGGVGYLLKDRITDLDDFADAIRRIAKGGSVIDPAVVAVLIGRRARVPLDDLTERERAVLALMAEGRSNQAIGDRLSMARKTVEAHIANIFSKLELPPASDDHRRVLAVLAQLRGPSAPGHDADEHGHRA
;
A
#
# COMPACT_ATOMS: atom_id res chain seq x y z
N MET A 1 -25.83 21.81 5.82
CA MET A 1 -24.56 22.54 5.56
C MET A 1 -23.91 21.91 4.34
N THR A 2 -23.40 22.73 3.44
CA THR A 2 -22.63 22.26 2.28
C THR A 2 -21.24 21.86 2.75
N LEU A 3 -20.77 20.65 2.42
CA LEU A 3 -19.44 20.19 2.78
C LEU A 3 -18.39 20.92 1.94
N ARG A 4 -17.33 21.38 2.62
CA ARG A 4 -16.19 22.11 2.05
C ARG A 4 -15.05 21.14 1.76
N LEU A 5 -14.55 21.16 0.53
CA LEU A 5 -13.55 20.21 0.04
C LEU A 5 -12.30 20.93 -0.45
N VAL A 6 -11.13 20.35 -0.17
CA VAL A 6 -9.88 20.67 -0.86
C VAL A 6 -9.55 19.50 -1.76
N LEU A 7 -9.16 19.78 -3.01
CA LEU A 7 -8.79 18.78 -4.01
C LEU A 7 -7.33 18.95 -4.42
N ALA A 8 -6.56 17.87 -4.30
CA ALA A 8 -5.16 17.80 -4.71
C ALA A 8 -4.95 16.71 -5.76
N ASP A 9 -4.52 17.10 -6.95
CA ASP A 9 -4.18 16.21 -8.07
C ASP A 9 -3.23 16.97 -9.00
N ASP A 10 -2.14 16.38 -9.45
CA ASP A 10 -1.16 17.04 -10.32
C ASP A 10 -1.67 17.25 -11.75
N SER A 11 -2.58 16.38 -12.20
CA SER A 11 -3.22 16.50 -13.51
C SER A 11 -4.29 17.60 -13.50
N ILE A 12 -4.02 18.69 -14.17
CA ILE A 12 -4.98 19.81 -14.33
C ILE A 12 -6.33 19.32 -14.86
N LEU A 13 -6.32 18.43 -15.87
CA LEU A 13 -7.54 17.93 -16.48
C LEU A 13 -8.39 17.11 -15.49
N VAL A 14 -7.75 16.21 -14.73
CA VAL A 14 -8.42 15.40 -13.70
C VAL A 14 -8.97 16.31 -12.61
N ARG A 15 -8.13 17.22 -12.10
CA ARG A 15 -8.49 18.14 -11.02
C ARG A 15 -9.70 19.02 -11.38
N GLU A 16 -9.67 19.66 -12.55
CA GLU A 16 -10.79 20.49 -13.01
C GLU A 16 -12.05 19.66 -13.25
N GLY A 17 -11.92 18.48 -13.85
CA GLY A 17 -13.04 17.56 -14.09
C GLY A 17 -13.70 17.11 -12.80
N VAL A 18 -12.90 16.64 -11.82
CA VAL A 18 -13.39 16.20 -10.51
C VAL A 18 -13.99 17.36 -9.74
N ALA A 19 -13.36 18.54 -9.72
CA ALA A 19 -13.89 19.72 -9.06
C ALA A 19 -15.27 20.08 -9.61
N ARG A 20 -15.46 20.04 -10.93
CA ARG A 20 -16.76 20.31 -11.56
C ARG A 20 -17.82 19.31 -11.12
N LEU A 21 -17.51 18.01 -11.15
CA LEU A 21 -18.43 16.96 -10.70
C LEU A 21 -18.81 17.14 -9.22
N LEU A 22 -17.87 17.52 -8.35
CA LEU A 22 -18.14 17.76 -6.94
C LEU A 22 -19.08 18.97 -6.72
N VAL A 23 -18.89 20.05 -7.48
CA VAL A 23 -19.78 21.20 -7.42
C VAL A 23 -21.19 20.83 -7.91
N ASP A 24 -21.31 20.07 -8.99
CA ASP A 24 -22.59 19.59 -9.52
C ASP A 24 -23.29 18.63 -8.53
N ALA A 25 -22.53 17.88 -7.70
CA ALA A 25 -23.05 17.05 -6.59
C ALA A 25 -23.39 17.83 -5.32
N GLY A 26 -23.26 19.17 -5.32
CA GLY A 26 -23.63 20.05 -4.23
C GLY A 26 -22.56 20.25 -3.15
N PHE A 27 -21.29 19.98 -3.44
CA PHE A 27 -20.16 20.31 -2.57
C PHE A 27 -19.58 21.70 -2.88
N GLU A 28 -18.85 22.26 -1.93
CA GLU A 28 -18.07 23.48 -2.11
C GLU A 28 -16.57 23.12 -2.21
N VAL A 29 -15.97 23.26 -3.39
CA VAL A 29 -14.53 23.08 -3.58
C VAL A 29 -13.84 24.40 -3.26
N VAL A 30 -13.27 24.51 -2.04
CA VAL A 30 -12.67 25.76 -1.51
C VAL A 30 -11.25 25.99 -2.00
N ALA A 31 -10.54 24.94 -2.40
CA ALA A 31 -9.22 25.06 -3.02
C ALA A 31 -8.91 23.86 -3.92
N GLN A 32 -8.11 24.12 -4.96
CA GLN A 32 -7.58 23.14 -5.88
C GLN A 32 -6.06 23.33 -5.97
N VAL A 33 -5.29 22.27 -5.78
CA VAL A 33 -3.83 22.32 -5.76
C VAL A 33 -3.22 21.17 -6.55
N GLY A 34 -2.00 21.35 -7.05
CA GLY A 34 -1.30 20.32 -7.87
C GLY A 34 -0.12 19.66 -7.15
N GLU A 35 0.10 19.97 -5.88
CA GLU A 35 1.28 19.50 -5.13
C GLU A 35 0.96 19.31 -3.63
N ALA A 36 1.75 18.47 -2.95
CA ALA A 36 1.56 18.11 -1.55
C ALA A 36 1.65 19.33 -0.59
N ASP A 37 2.63 20.20 -0.78
CA ASP A 37 2.80 21.41 0.04
C ASP A 37 1.64 22.38 -0.10
N GLY A 38 1.10 22.49 -1.32
CA GLY A 38 -0.12 23.26 -1.60
C GLY A 38 -1.33 22.71 -0.84
N LEU A 39 -1.47 21.38 -0.78
CA LEU A 39 -2.52 20.72 -0.03
C LEU A 39 -2.45 21.02 1.47
N LEU A 40 -1.26 20.93 2.07
CA LEU A 40 -1.08 21.24 3.49
C LEU A 40 -1.43 22.69 3.81
N ARG A 41 -0.99 23.64 2.97
CA ARG A 41 -1.34 25.05 3.12
C ARG A 41 -2.86 25.27 2.99
N ALA A 42 -3.46 24.76 1.92
CA ALA A 42 -4.89 24.91 1.67
C ALA A 42 -5.75 24.31 2.79
N THR A 43 -5.34 23.18 3.37
CA THR A 43 -6.05 22.55 4.49
C THR A 43 -6.02 23.44 5.75
N ARG A 44 -4.88 24.05 6.05
CA ARG A 44 -4.75 25.00 7.18
C ARG A 44 -5.56 26.27 6.98
N ASP A 45 -5.54 26.82 5.76
CA ASP A 45 -6.17 28.13 5.48
C ASP A 45 -7.69 28.02 5.37
N HIS A 46 -8.19 26.92 4.84
CA HIS A 46 -9.62 26.77 4.52
C HIS A 46 -10.38 25.88 5.51
N HIS A 47 -9.72 25.09 6.35
CA HIS A 47 -10.35 24.15 7.28
C HIS A 47 -11.47 23.33 6.60
N PRO A 48 -11.17 22.52 5.57
CA PRO A 48 -12.16 21.75 4.85
C PRO A 48 -12.73 20.61 5.71
N ASP A 49 -13.94 20.16 5.35
CA ASP A 49 -14.52 18.94 5.94
C ASP A 49 -13.81 17.69 5.42
N VAL A 50 -13.38 17.69 4.14
CA VAL A 50 -12.64 16.57 3.53
C VAL A 50 -11.55 17.08 2.59
N ALA A 51 -10.37 16.48 2.69
CA ALA A 51 -9.28 16.60 1.73
C ALA A 51 -9.28 15.40 0.78
N ILE A 52 -9.42 15.64 -0.52
CA ILE A 52 -9.34 14.65 -1.59
C ILE A 52 -7.94 14.72 -2.19
N VAL A 53 -7.22 13.61 -2.22
CA VAL A 53 -5.77 13.60 -2.41
C VAL A 53 -5.36 12.54 -3.42
N ASP A 54 -4.72 12.93 -4.53
CA ASP A 54 -3.98 11.97 -5.35
C ASP A 54 -2.71 11.51 -4.61
N ILE A 55 -2.38 10.23 -4.70
CA ILE A 55 -1.20 9.66 -4.06
C ILE A 55 0.08 10.23 -4.68
N ARG A 56 0.12 10.29 -6.01
CA ARG A 56 1.33 10.58 -6.80
C ARG A 56 1.33 12.01 -7.30
N MET A 57 2.04 12.86 -6.58
CA MET A 57 2.18 14.28 -6.93
C MET A 57 3.66 14.68 -7.02
N PRO A 58 3.98 15.84 -7.62
CA PRO A 58 5.36 16.35 -7.62
C PRO A 58 5.97 16.44 -6.20
N PRO A 59 7.31 16.34 -6.06
CA PRO A 59 8.31 16.33 -7.13
C PRO A 59 8.66 14.93 -7.68
N THR A 60 8.42 13.84 -6.96
CA THR A 60 8.91 12.50 -7.36
C THR A 60 7.82 11.60 -7.95
N HIS A 61 6.55 11.98 -7.79
CA HIS A 61 5.36 11.21 -8.21
C HIS A 61 5.34 9.79 -7.63
N THR A 62 5.72 9.64 -6.37
CA THR A 62 5.74 8.35 -5.65
C THR A 62 4.63 8.24 -4.61
N ASP A 63 4.77 8.89 -3.46
CA ASP A 63 3.85 8.82 -2.32
C ASP A 63 3.64 10.18 -1.61
N GLU A 64 3.91 11.30 -2.31
CA GLU A 64 3.81 12.64 -1.75
C GLU A 64 2.42 12.95 -1.18
N GLY A 65 1.38 12.57 -1.91
CA GLY A 65 0.00 12.76 -1.46
C GLY A 65 -0.33 11.93 -0.23
N LEU A 66 0.18 10.70 -0.15
CA LEU A 66 -0.01 9.87 1.03
C LEU A 66 0.69 10.47 2.25
N ARG A 67 1.94 10.96 2.10
CA ARG A 67 2.65 11.67 3.18
C ARG A 67 1.94 12.95 3.61
N ALA A 68 1.36 13.69 2.67
CA ALA A 68 0.54 14.85 2.99
C ALA A 68 -0.74 14.46 3.75
N ALA A 69 -1.40 13.37 3.37
CA ALA A 69 -2.56 12.82 4.07
C ALA A 69 -2.21 12.41 5.51
N GLU A 70 -1.07 11.74 5.73
CA GLU A 70 -0.56 11.41 7.06
C GLU A 70 -0.27 12.67 7.90
N ALA A 71 0.33 13.70 7.30
CA ALA A 71 0.61 14.97 7.97
C ALA A 71 -0.70 15.71 8.36
N ILE A 72 -1.72 15.73 7.47
CA ILE A 72 -3.04 16.29 7.79
C ILE A 72 -3.66 15.51 8.95
N ARG A 73 -3.58 14.19 8.96
CA ARG A 73 -4.08 13.36 10.05
C ARG A 73 -3.38 13.66 11.37
N ALA A 74 -2.07 13.81 11.35
CA ALA A 74 -1.29 14.13 12.55
C ALA A 74 -1.61 15.52 13.11
N GLU A 75 -1.85 16.52 12.24
CA GLU A 75 -2.12 17.91 12.62
C GLU A 75 -3.59 18.15 13.02
N HIS A 76 -4.55 17.58 12.29
CA HIS A 76 -5.98 17.87 12.44
C HIS A 76 -6.79 16.71 13.05
N GLY A 77 -6.18 15.56 13.28
CA GLY A 77 -6.87 14.38 13.78
C GLY A 77 -7.99 13.94 12.85
N THR A 78 -9.18 13.73 13.40
CA THR A 78 -10.39 13.34 12.65
C THR A 78 -11.27 14.55 12.27
N ALA A 79 -10.83 15.77 12.57
CA ALA A 79 -11.58 16.98 12.20
C ALA A 79 -11.62 17.21 10.68
N VAL A 80 -10.61 16.75 9.96
CA VAL A 80 -10.56 16.75 8.50
C VAL A 80 -10.61 15.30 8.01
N GLY A 81 -11.64 14.97 7.23
CA GLY A 81 -11.72 13.70 6.54
C GLY A 81 -10.68 13.61 5.40
N ILE A 82 -10.17 12.44 5.13
CA ILE A 82 -9.16 12.23 4.08
C ILE A 82 -9.67 11.19 3.10
N LEU A 83 -9.78 11.55 1.83
CA LEU A 83 -10.09 10.63 0.73
C LEU A 83 -8.90 10.55 -0.22
N VAL A 84 -8.21 9.44 -0.19
CA VAL A 84 -7.10 9.17 -1.12
C VAL A 84 -7.64 8.57 -2.41
N LEU A 85 -7.21 9.11 -3.54
CA LEU A 85 -7.48 8.61 -4.88
C LEU A 85 -6.21 7.98 -5.46
N SER A 86 -6.36 6.80 -6.07
CA SER A 86 -5.25 6.07 -6.70
C SER A 86 -5.62 5.54 -8.07
N GLN A 87 -4.68 5.49 -9.00
CA GLN A 87 -4.87 4.81 -10.29
C GLN A 87 -4.76 3.28 -10.17
N HIS A 88 -4.06 2.78 -9.14
CA HIS A 88 -3.76 1.37 -8.98
C HIS A 88 -4.08 0.89 -7.56
N VAL A 89 -4.33 -0.42 -7.43
CA VAL A 89 -4.48 -1.06 -6.14
C VAL A 89 -3.12 -1.15 -5.45
N GLU A 90 -2.89 -0.32 -4.44
CA GLU A 90 -1.65 -0.30 -3.65
C GLU A 90 -1.95 -0.58 -2.17
N PRO A 91 -2.03 -1.86 -1.77
CA PRO A 91 -2.47 -2.24 -0.42
C PRO A 91 -1.59 -1.70 0.70
N SER A 92 -0.30 -1.50 0.44
CA SER A 92 0.63 -0.91 1.41
C SER A 92 0.24 0.53 1.77
N PHE A 93 -0.29 1.30 0.82
CA PHE A 93 -0.76 2.66 1.05
C PHE A 93 -2.07 2.68 1.84
N ALA A 94 -3.00 1.78 1.50
CA ALA A 94 -4.24 1.64 2.26
C ALA A 94 -3.97 1.23 3.73
N LEU A 95 -3.01 0.31 3.96
CA LEU A 95 -2.61 -0.09 5.32
C LEU A 95 -2.00 1.09 6.09
N ARG A 96 -1.10 1.87 5.49
CA ARG A 96 -0.52 3.06 6.13
C ARG A 96 -1.61 4.06 6.53
N LEU A 97 -2.56 4.31 5.63
CA LEU A 97 -3.64 5.27 5.85
C LEU A 97 -4.56 4.90 7.02
N VAL A 98 -4.77 3.60 7.28
CA VAL A 98 -5.65 3.13 8.37
C VAL A 98 -4.89 2.73 9.64
N SER A 99 -3.56 2.76 9.65
CA SER A 99 -2.73 2.33 10.79
C SER A 99 -3.01 3.13 12.07
N ASP A 100 -3.26 4.43 11.94
CA ASP A 100 -3.52 5.36 13.04
C ASP A 100 -5.03 5.52 13.35
N GLY A 101 -5.86 4.61 12.82
CA GLY A 101 -7.31 4.61 12.98
C GLY A 101 -8.03 4.89 11.66
N ALA A 102 -9.08 4.09 11.39
CA ALA A 102 -9.83 4.16 10.14
C ALA A 102 -10.89 5.28 10.10
N GLY A 103 -11.15 5.98 11.19
CA GLY A 103 -12.19 7.01 11.26
C GLY A 103 -11.90 8.21 10.36
N GLY A 104 -12.85 8.58 9.50
CA GLY A 104 -12.72 9.72 8.59
C GLY A 104 -11.68 9.50 7.46
N VAL A 105 -11.48 8.25 7.02
CA VAL A 105 -10.48 7.91 5.99
C VAL A 105 -11.13 7.14 4.85
N GLY A 106 -10.76 7.49 3.63
CA GLY A 106 -11.15 6.75 2.43
C GLY A 106 -9.98 6.46 1.50
N TYR A 107 -10.06 5.33 0.81
CA TYR A 107 -9.18 4.96 -0.29
C TYR A 107 -10.03 4.44 -1.44
N LEU A 108 -10.04 5.13 -2.56
CA LEU A 108 -10.77 4.75 -3.77
C LEU A 108 -9.86 4.73 -4.99
N LEU A 109 -10.19 3.91 -5.95
CA LEU A 109 -9.58 3.95 -7.27
C LEU A 109 -10.18 5.10 -8.10
N LYS A 110 -9.36 5.78 -8.92
CA LYS A 110 -9.81 6.92 -9.76
C LYS A 110 -10.91 6.54 -10.76
N ASP A 111 -11.02 5.27 -11.15
CA ASP A 111 -12.11 4.78 -12.01
C ASP A 111 -13.48 4.78 -11.32
N ARG A 112 -13.54 4.79 -9.98
CA ARG A 112 -14.79 4.91 -9.21
C ARG A 112 -15.42 6.31 -9.26
N ILE A 113 -14.69 7.34 -9.67
CA ILE A 113 -15.21 8.69 -9.83
C ILE A 113 -16.27 8.78 -10.94
N THR A 114 -16.33 7.80 -11.84
CA THR A 114 -17.32 7.73 -12.92
C THR A 114 -18.75 7.53 -12.42
N ASP A 115 -18.93 6.97 -11.22
CA ASP A 115 -20.21 6.92 -10.53
C ASP A 115 -20.26 8.05 -9.50
N LEU A 116 -20.90 9.17 -9.87
CA LEU A 116 -20.92 10.38 -9.07
C LEU A 116 -21.69 10.22 -7.76
N ASP A 117 -22.76 9.42 -7.75
CA ASP A 117 -23.57 9.22 -6.54
C ASP A 117 -22.78 8.41 -5.50
N ASP A 118 -22.12 7.32 -5.90
CA ASP A 118 -21.27 6.51 -5.04
C ASP A 118 -20.06 7.31 -4.53
N PHE A 119 -19.46 8.14 -5.38
CA PHE A 119 -18.35 9.01 -5.01
C PHE A 119 -18.78 10.09 -3.99
N ALA A 120 -19.91 10.74 -4.22
CA ALA A 120 -20.47 11.72 -3.31
C ALA A 120 -20.85 11.10 -1.96
N ASP A 121 -21.43 9.91 -1.94
CA ASP A 121 -21.77 9.20 -0.71
C ASP A 121 -20.52 8.78 0.07
N ALA A 122 -19.45 8.39 -0.59
CA ALA A 122 -18.16 8.13 0.05
C ALA A 122 -17.64 9.38 0.77
N ILE A 123 -17.65 10.54 0.13
CA ILE A 123 -17.23 11.81 0.72
C ILE A 123 -18.11 12.16 1.95
N ARG A 124 -19.43 12.04 1.84
CA ARG A 124 -20.35 12.31 2.96
C ARG A 124 -20.11 11.36 4.15
N ARG A 125 -19.78 10.09 3.90
CA ARG A 125 -19.46 9.13 4.96
C ARG A 125 -18.15 9.48 5.65
N ILE A 126 -17.12 9.86 4.89
CA ILE A 126 -15.81 10.26 5.42
C ILE A 126 -15.95 11.53 6.28
N ALA A 127 -16.68 12.53 5.81
CA ALA A 127 -16.94 13.76 6.55
C ALA A 127 -17.64 13.51 7.91
N LYS A 128 -18.39 12.41 8.05
CA LYS A 128 -19.04 11.98 9.30
C LYS A 128 -18.16 11.07 10.17
N GLY A 129 -16.89 10.93 9.84
CA GLY A 129 -15.94 10.06 10.55
C GLY A 129 -16.03 8.58 10.16
N GLY A 130 -16.81 8.21 9.15
CA GLY A 130 -16.83 6.85 8.60
C GLY A 130 -15.59 6.55 7.76
N SER A 131 -15.41 5.28 7.38
CA SER A 131 -14.35 4.85 6.46
C SER A 131 -14.92 4.26 5.18
N VAL A 132 -14.18 4.44 4.09
CA VAL A 132 -14.51 3.92 2.76
C VAL A 132 -13.25 3.34 2.13
N ILE A 133 -13.24 2.04 1.89
CA ILE A 133 -12.10 1.37 1.22
C ILE A 133 -12.64 0.68 -0.04
N ASP A 134 -11.96 0.90 -1.15
CA ASP A 134 -12.33 0.26 -2.42
C ASP A 134 -12.35 -1.27 -2.27
N PRO A 135 -13.40 -1.96 -2.74
CA PRO A 135 -13.50 -3.41 -2.65
C PRO A 135 -12.32 -4.16 -3.27
N ALA A 136 -11.72 -3.64 -4.35
CA ALA A 136 -10.55 -4.23 -4.98
C ALA A 136 -9.32 -4.18 -4.04
N VAL A 137 -9.16 -3.10 -3.27
CA VAL A 137 -8.12 -2.97 -2.25
C VAL A 137 -8.37 -3.94 -1.10
N VAL A 138 -9.62 -4.02 -0.63
CA VAL A 138 -10.03 -4.97 0.43
C VAL A 138 -9.76 -6.40 0.00
N ALA A 139 -10.10 -6.79 -1.22
CA ALA A 139 -9.86 -8.14 -1.75
C ALA A 139 -8.37 -8.50 -1.72
N VAL A 140 -7.49 -7.59 -2.11
CA VAL A 140 -6.03 -7.81 -2.06
C VAL A 140 -5.52 -7.86 -0.62
N LEU A 141 -6.03 -7.01 0.28
CA LEU A 141 -5.66 -7.02 1.69
C LEU A 141 -6.06 -8.33 2.39
N ILE A 142 -7.28 -8.83 2.13
CA ILE A 142 -7.77 -10.11 2.65
C ILE A 142 -6.99 -11.26 2.01
N GLY A 143 -6.76 -11.23 0.71
CA GLY A 143 -5.94 -12.22 0.00
C GLY A 143 -4.51 -12.29 0.53
N ARG A 144 -3.91 -11.15 0.89
CA ARG A 144 -2.59 -11.08 1.55
C ARG A 144 -2.61 -11.59 2.99
N ARG A 145 -3.70 -11.40 3.75
CA ARG A 145 -3.86 -11.98 5.10
C ARG A 145 -4.16 -13.47 5.04
N ALA A 146 -4.78 -13.95 3.96
CA ALA A 146 -5.09 -15.37 3.80
C ALA A 146 -3.87 -16.21 3.38
N ARG A 147 -2.83 -15.59 2.79
CA ARG A 147 -1.59 -16.28 2.39
C ARG A 147 -0.41 -15.31 2.43
N VAL A 148 0.49 -15.52 3.37
CA VAL A 148 1.89 -15.16 3.15
C VAL A 148 2.41 -16.30 2.25
N PRO A 149 2.77 -16.06 0.97
CA PRO A 149 3.22 -17.15 0.08
C PRO A 149 4.38 -17.95 0.65
N LEU A 150 5.13 -17.37 1.59
CA LEU A 150 6.21 -18.02 2.35
C LEU A 150 5.71 -19.08 3.33
N ASP A 151 4.47 -18.96 3.84
CA ASP A 151 3.88 -19.93 4.78
C ASP A 151 3.53 -21.26 4.08
N ASP A 152 3.25 -21.21 2.78
CA ASP A 152 2.97 -22.39 1.95
C ASP A 152 4.24 -23.17 1.59
N LEU A 153 5.45 -22.64 1.89
CA LEU A 153 6.70 -23.33 1.64
C LEU A 153 6.93 -24.41 2.71
N THR A 154 7.32 -25.60 2.27
CA THR A 154 7.81 -26.65 3.15
C THR A 154 9.14 -26.23 3.81
N GLU A 155 9.54 -26.89 4.90
CA GLU A 155 10.84 -26.64 5.55
C GLU A 155 12.01 -26.78 4.57
N ARG A 156 11.95 -27.75 3.65
CA ARG A 156 12.98 -27.95 2.61
C ARG A 156 13.01 -26.80 1.59
N GLU A 157 11.85 -26.33 1.17
CA GLU A 157 11.75 -25.18 0.26
C GLU A 157 12.22 -23.89 0.94
N ARG A 158 11.89 -23.65 2.22
CA ARG A 158 12.43 -22.53 3.01
C ARG A 158 13.95 -22.59 3.12
N ALA A 159 14.53 -23.76 3.39
CA ALA A 159 15.99 -23.94 3.44
C ALA A 159 16.65 -23.65 2.09
N VAL A 160 16.05 -24.10 0.98
CA VAL A 160 16.54 -23.80 -0.38
C VAL A 160 16.45 -22.29 -0.66
N LEU A 161 15.33 -21.64 -0.32
CA LEU A 161 15.12 -20.21 -0.55
C LEU A 161 16.09 -19.36 0.29
N ALA A 162 16.38 -19.75 1.53
CA ALA A 162 17.35 -19.07 2.39
C ALA A 162 18.77 -19.10 1.76
N LEU A 163 19.20 -20.24 1.27
CA LEU A 163 20.49 -20.37 0.58
C LEU A 163 20.51 -19.63 -0.79
N MET A 164 19.36 -19.53 -1.45
CA MET A 164 19.23 -18.67 -2.64
C MET A 164 19.44 -17.19 -2.28
N ALA A 165 18.92 -16.75 -1.14
CA ALA A 165 19.08 -15.38 -0.64
C ALA A 165 20.54 -15.06 -0.25
N GLU A 166 21.33 -16.10 0.18
CA GLU A 166 22.77 -15.98 0.36
C GLU A 166 23.55 -15.89 -0.98
N GLY A 167 22.89 -15.96 -2.11
CA GLY A 167 23.54 -15.95 -3.44
C GLY A 167 24.15 -17.28 -3.86
N ARG A 168 23.82 -18.40 -3.20
CA ARG A 168 24.40 -19.72 -3.52
C ARG A 168 23.92 -20.25 -4.86
N SER A 169 24.81 -20.94 -5.59
CA SER A 169 24.44 -21.69 -6.80
C SER A 169 23.64 -22.95 -6.46
N ASN A 170 22.89 -23.51 -7.43
CA ASN A 170 22.13 -24.73 -7.21
C ASN A 170 23.04 -25.94 -6.80
N GLN A 171 24.29 -25.97 -7.29
CA GLN A 171 25.25 -26.96 -6.86
C GLN A 171 25.63 -26.80 -5.38
N ALA A 172 25.98 -25.59 -4.95
CA ALA A 172 26.34 -25.29 -3.56
C ALA A 172 25.16 -25.52 -2.59
N ILE A 173 23.91 -25.24 -3.03
CA ILE A 173 22.70 -25.56 -2.26
C ILE A 173 22.55 -27.09 -2.11
N GLY A 174 22.74 -27.84 -3.20
CA GLY A 174 22.69 -29.30 -3.18
C GLY A 174 23.72 -29.90 -2.22
N ASP A 175 24.97 -29.46 -2.30
CA ASP A 175 26.04 -29.91 -1.42
C ASP A 175 25.74 -29.65 0.06
N ARG A 176 25.20 -28.43 0.38
CA ARG A 176 24.90 -28.04 1.75
C ARG A 176 23.67 -28.75 2.34
N LEU A 177 22.67 -29.07 1.54
CA LEU A 177 21.45 -29.76 1.97
C LEU A 177 21.47 -31.27 1.72
N SER A 178 22.59 -31.82 1.25
CA SER A 178 22.77 -33.23 0.85
C SER A 178 21.70 -33.67 -0.17
N MET A 179 21.51 -32.89 -1.22
CA MET A 179 20.55 -33.12 -2.30
C MET A 179 21.21 -33.12 -3.66
N ALA A 180 20.69 -33.95 -4.58
CA ALA A 180 21.11 -33.89 -5.97
C ALA A 180 20.69 -32.54 -6.58
N ARG A 181 21.51 -31.98 -7.47
CA ARG A 181 21.23 -30.73 -8.19
C ARG A 181 19.83 -30.69 -8.81
N LYS A 182 19.39 -31.79 -9.42
CA LYS A 182 18.06 -31.92 -10.03
C LYS A 182 16.93 -31.80 -9.01
N THR A 183 17.14 -32.26 -7.77
CA THR A 183 16.20 -32.11 -6.68
C THR A 183 16.08 -30.63 -6.21
N VAL A 184 17.23 -29.93 -6.15
CA VAL A 184 17.24 -28.48 -5.86
C VAL A 184 16.47 -27.70 -6.93
N GLU A 185 16.68 -28.04 -8.21
CA GLU A 185 15.94 -27.40 -9.32
C GLU A 185 14.43 -27.65 -9.23
N ALA A 186 13.99 -28.84 -8.81
CA ALA A 186 12.58 -29.13 -8.58
C ALA A 186 12.01 -28.31 -7.40
N HIS A 187 12.75 -28.18 -6.28
CA HIS A 187 12.32 -27.32 -5.18
C HIS A 187 12.23 -25.84 -5.60
N ILE A 188 13.18 -25.34 -6.39
CA ILE A 188 13.13 -23.97 -6.92
C ILE A 188 11.90 -23.74 -7.81
N ALA A 189 11.56 -24.71 -8.67
CA ALA A 189 10.36 -24.63 -9.49
C ALA A 189 9.08 -24.58 -8.64
N ASN A 190 9.00 -25.39 -7.59
CA ASN A 190 7.89 -25.38 -6.65
C ASN A 190 7.81 -24.05 -5.86
N ILE A 191 8.96 -23.51 -5.42
CA ILE A 191 9.02 -22.19 -4.76
C ILE A 191 8.45 -21.12 -5.69
N PHE A 192 8.88 -21.08 -6.97
CA PHE A 192 8.37 -20.11 -7.93
C PHE A 192 6.86 -20.25 -8.17
N SER A 193 6.36 -21.49 -8.21
CA SER A 193 4.92 -21.74 -8.35
C SER A 193 4.14 -21.26 -7.13
N LYS A 194 4.62 -21.57 -5.91
CA LYS A 194 3.97 -21.17 -4.65
C LYS A 194 4.04 -19.68 -4.38
N LEU A 195 5.11 -19.01 -4.85
CA LEU A 195 5.27 -17.56 -4.78
C LEU A 195 4.56 -16.84 -5.94
N GLU A 196 3.81 -17.55 -6.79
CA GLU A 196 3.08 -17.01 -7.95
C GLU A 196 3.98 -16.21 -8.91
N LEU A 197 5.20 -16.70 -9.14
CA LEU A 197 6.19 -16.11 -10.04
C LEU A 197 6.18 -16.82 -11.40
N PRO A 198 5.31 -16.43 -12.36
CA PRO A 198 5.22 -17.07 -13.68
C PRO A 198 6.49 -16.84 -14.50
N PRO A 199 6.74 -17.70 -15.50
CA PRO A 199 7.83 -17.45 -16.45
C PRO A 199 7.56 -16.17 -17.24
N ALA A 200 8.40 -15.16 -17.08
CA ALA A 200 8.40 -13.94 -17.87
C ALA A 200 9.76 -13.77 -18.53
N SER A 201 9.81 -13.19 -19.72
CA SER A 201 11.03 -12.99 -20.50
C SER A 201 12.00 -11.99 -19.87
N ASP A 202 11.48 -11.03 -19.11
CA ASP A 202 12.22 -9.87 -18.61
C ASP A 202 12.50 -9.91 -17.10
N ASP A 203 11.93 -10.90 -16.37
CA ASP A 203 12.06 -10.98 -14.91
C ASP A 203 12.96 -12.13 -14.47
N HIS A 204 13.94 -11.81 -13.64
CA HIS A 204 14.75 -12.79 -12.94
C HIS A 204 14.00 -13.37 -11.73
N ARG A 205 13.14 -14.40 -11.93
CA ARG A 205 12.33 -15.05 -10.89
C ARG A 205 13.11 -15.39 -9.62
N ARG A 206 14.39 -15.74 -9.75
CA ARG A 206 15.26 -16.00 -8.61
C ARG A 206 15.44 -14.75 -7.73
N VAL A 207 15.61 -13.58 -8.34
CA VAL A 207 15.72 -12.31 -7.63
C VAL A 207 14.40 -11.96 -6.97
N LEU A 208 13.27 -12.14 -7.66
CA LEU A 208 11.94 -11.87 -7.11
C LEU A 208 11.62 -12.77 -5.90
N ALA A 209 11.98 -14.06 -5.96
CA ALA A 209 11.80 -14.99 -4.83
C ALA A 209 12.62 -14.57 -3.60
N VAL A 210 13.88 -14.14 -3.81
CA VAL A 210 14.74 -13.62 -2.73
C VAL A 210 14.19 -12.34 -2.15
N LEU A 211 13.71 -11.41 -2.97
CA LEU A 211 13.08 -10.17 -2.50
C LEU A 211 11.79 -10.44 -1.70
N ALA A 212 11.01 -11.45 -2.07
CA ALA A 212 9.84 -11.88 -1.31
C ALA A 212 10.24 -12.34 0.10
N GLN A 213 11.31 -13.12 0.23
CA GLN A 213 11.82 -13.55 1.53
C GLN A 213 12.34 -12.39 2.39
N LEU A 214 13.06 -11.44 1.80
CA LEU A 214 13.62 -10.29 2.54
C LEU A 214 12.54 -9.30 2.99
N ARG A 215 11.38 -9.28 2.34
CA ARG A 215 10.21 -8.44 2.68
C ARG A 215 9.24 -9.12 3.65
N GLY A 216 9.40 -10.41 3.92
CA GLY A 216 8.64 -11.14 4.94
C GLY A 216 8.94 -10.61 6.35
N PRO A 217 8.05 -10.80 7.34
CA PRO A 217 8.29 -10.36 8.71
C PRO A 217 9.57 -11.03 9.24
N SER A 218 10.52 -10.20 9.70
CA SER A 218 11.74 -10.66 10.36
C SER A 218 11.36 -11.56 11.53
N ALA A 219 11.88 -12.78 11.56
CA ALA A 219 11.75 -13.66 12.70
C ALA A 219 12.29 -12.97 13.96
N PRO A 220 11.64 -13.12 15.14
CA PRO A 220 12.13 -12.58 16.38
C PRO A 220 13.54 -13.13 16.66
N GLY A 221 14.48 -12.21 16.95
CA GLY A 221 15.85 -12.51 17.26
C GLY A 221 15.95 -13.54 18.37
N HIS A 222 16.79 -14.53 18.13
CA HIS A 222 17.22 -15.51 19.12
C HIS A 222 18.13 -14.77 20.10
N ASP A 223 17.55 -14.25 21.19
CA ASP A 223 18.31 -13.77 22.34
C ASP A 223 19.02 -15.00 22.95
N ALA A 224 20.31 -15.06 22.71
CA ALA A 224 21.20 -15.98 23.40
C ALA A 224 21.27 -15.58 24.88
N ASP A 225 20.71 -16.43 25.73
CA ASP A 225 20.92 -16.44 27.17
C ASP A 225 22.44 -16.64 27.45
N GLU A 226 23.15 -15.53 27.68
CA GLU A 226 24.37 -15.52 28.46
C GLU A 226 24.03 -15.14 29.88
N HIS A 227 23.74 -16.10 30.71
CA HIS A 227 23.91 -15.96 32.15
C HIS A 227 25.00 -16.87 32.64
N GLY A 228 26.14 -16.22 32.79
CA GLY A 228 27.32 -16.78 33.38
C GLY A 228 27.10 -17.25 34.81
N HIS A 229 27.73 -18.35 35.04
CA HIS A 229 28.00 -18.90 36.37
C HIS A 229 29.16 -18.13 37.01
N ARG A 230 28.90 -17.53 38.14
CA ARG A 230 29.94 -17.22 39.17
C ARG A 230 29.36 -17.49 40.54
N ALA A 231 29.89 -18.40 41.17
CA ALA A 231 30.49 -18.55 42.52
C ALA A 231 30.47 -19.98 42.93
#